data_9e3e450004f52fae9f567a3a44a715b2
#
_entry.id   9e3e450004f52fae9f567a3a44a715b2
#
_cell.length_a   1.000
_cell.length_b   1.000
_cell.length_c   1.000
_cell.angle_alpha   90.00
_cell.angle_beta   90.00
_cell.angle_gamma   90.00
#
_symmetry.space_group_name_H-M   'P 1'
#
loop_
_entity.id
_entity.type
_entity.pdbx_description
1 polymer ?
#
loop_
_entity_poly.entity_id
_entity_poly.type
_entity_poly.pdbx_seq_one_letter_code
_entity_poly.pdbx_strand_id
1 'polypeptide(L)'
;GFDHVSFTVASRNVLFELKDRLEAANIDVTGAIDHGTMWSIYFFDPINNLPLEASWNCVEIVKTPAILDSAPLKVATEGSSPQPGHWPEVITHTKEEEMNPVPGNGFSMREDFLRRGLVRVNPDMESVLIQEASD
;
A
#
# COMPACT_ATOMS: atom_id res chain seq x y z
N GLY A 1 -5.34 -16.13 -9.96
CA GLY A 1 -3.90 -15.84 -10.04
C GLY A 1 -3.61 -14.40 -9.68
N PHE A 2 -2.36 -14.08 -9.48
CA PHE A 2 -1.89 -12.71 -9.23
C PHE A 2 -1.95 -11.91 -10.54
N ASP A 3 -2.55 -10.71 -10.49
CA ASP A 3 -2.71 -9.86 -11.68
C ASP A 3 -1.57 -8.84 -11.78
N HIS A 4 -1.53 -7.86 -10.89
CA HIS A 4 -0.45 -6.87 -10.85
C HIS A 4 -0.38 -6.18 -9.47
N VAL A 5 0.73 -5.48 -9.22
CA VAL A 5 0.84 -4.55 -8.08
C VAL A 5 0.60 -3.14 -8.59
N SER A 6 -0.33 -2.43 -7.96
CA SER A 6 -0.60 -1.02 -8.23
C SER A 6 -0.10 -0.15 -7.10
N PHE A 7 0.51 1.00 -7.43
CA PHE A 7 0.91 2.02 -6.48
C PHE A 7 0.54 3.42 -6.98
N THR A 8 0.26 4.30 -6.04
CA THR A 8 -0.17 5.67 -6.35
C THR A 8 1.01 6.62 -6.33
N VAL A 9 1.08 7.51 -7.33
CA VAL A 9 2.04 8.62 -7.38
C VAL A 9 1.38 9.94 -6.99
N ALA A 10 2.19 10.89 -6.53
CA ALA A 10 1.71 12.11 -5.89
C ALA A 10 1.06 13.11 -6.87
N SER A 11 1.43 13.10 -8.14
CA SER A 11 0.92 14.07 -9.13
C SER A 11 0.97 13.51 -10.54
N ARG A 12 0.22 14.19 -11.44
CA ARG A 12 0.27 13.91 -12.87
C ARG A 12 1.70 14.02 -13.42
N ASN A 13 2.43 15.04 -13.00
CA ASN A 13 3.80 15.24 -13.46
C ASN A 13 4.71 14.07 -13.06
N VAL A 14 4.57 13.56 -11.83
CA VAL A 14 5.33 12.40 -11.37
C VAL A 14 4.98 11.13 -12.16
N LEU A 15 3.71 10.95 -12.55
CA LEU A 15 3.30 9.83 -13.40
C LEU A 15 4.02 9.85 -14.75
N PHE A 16 4.02 11.01 -15.42
CA PHE A 16 4.66 11.17 -16.72
C PHE A 16 6.19 11.15 -16.63
N GLU A 17 6.76 11.71 -15.58
CA GLU A 17 8.21 11.61 -15.32
C GLU A 17 8.65 10.15 -15.13
N LEU A 18 7.86 9.36 -14.41
CA LEU A 18 8.12 7.92 -14.28
C LEU A 18 8.04 7.22 -15.62
N LYS A 19 7.02 7.52 -16.42
CA LYS A 19 6.88 6.98 -17.77
C LYS A 19 8.12 7.29 -18.62
N ASP A 20 8.54 8.55 -18.67
CA ASP A 20 9.68 9.01 -19.47
C ASP A 20 10.99 8.34 -19.00
N ARG A 21 11.16 8.12 -17.69
CA ARG A 21 12.31 7.39 -17.13
C ARG A 21 12.31 5.93 -17.53
N LEU A 22 11.16 5.26 -17.52
CA LEU A 22 11.02 3.87 -17.96
C LEU A 22 11.37 3.74 -19.44
N GLU A 23 10.86 4.62 -20.30
CA GLU A 23 11.18 4.65 -21.72
C GLU A 23 12.70 4.91 -21.95
N ALA A 24 13.28 5.87 -21.23
CA ALA A 24 14.71 6.16 -21.31
C ALA A 24 15.59 4.95 -20.86
N ALA A 25 15.06 4.11 -19.98
CA ALA A 25 15.70 2.87 -19.54
C ALA A 25 15.42 1.68 -20.48
N ASN A 26 14.75 1.89 -21.62
CA ASN A 26 14.30 0.86 -22.56
C ASN A 26 13.37 -0.18 -21.91
N ILE A 27 12.56 0.23 -20.96
CA ILE A 27 11.50 -0.58 -20.36
C ILE A 27 10.21 -0.29 -21.11
N ASP A 28 9.55 -1.31 -21.62
CA ASP A 28 8.26 -1.17 -22.25
C ASP A 28 7.23 -0.69 -21.23
N VAL A 29 6.59 0.42 -21.53
CA VAL A 29 5.56 1.04 -20.71
C VAL A 29 4.39 1.50 -21.58
N THR A 30 3.17 1.36 -21.07
CA THR A 30 1.99 1.89 -21.77
C THR A 30 1.99 3.43 -21.75
N GLY A 31 1.24 4.05 -22.67
CA GLY A 31 0.78 5.43 -22.47
C GLY A 31 -0.10 5.53 -21.22
N ALA A 32 -0.36 6.74 -20.78
CA ALA A 32 -1.31 6.95 -19.68
C ALA A 32 -2.73 6.56 -20.13
N ILE A 33 -3.33 5.63 -19.38
CA ILE A 33 -4.67 5.11 -19.64
C ILE A 33 -5.62 5.78 -18.66
N ASP A 34 -6.71 6.33 -19.18
CA ASP A 34 -7.74 6.98 -18.37
C ASP A 34 -8.78 5.95 -17.89
N HIS A 35 -8.83 5.72 -16.59
CA HIS A 35 -9.79 4.85 -15.91
C HIS A 35 -10.93 5.64 -15.24
N GLY A 36 -11.10 6.92 -15.62
CA GLY A 36 -12.18 7.78 -15.10
C GLY A 36 -11.80 8.47 -13.77
N THR A 37 -11.42 7.75 -12.76
CA THR A 37 -10.99 8.31 -11.45
C THR A 37 -9.49 8.39 -11.30
N MET A 38 -8.75 7.67 -12.14
CA MET A 38 -7.28 7.65 -12.13
C MET A 38 -6.73 7.48 -13.54
N TRP A 39 -5.51 7.94 -13.73
CA TRP A 39 -4.70 7.65 -14.91
C TRP A 39 -3.59 6.70 -14.50
N SER A 40 -3.35 5.68 -15.31
CA SER A 40 -2.40 4.62 -15.01
C SER A 40 -1.45 4.36 -16.15
N ILE A 41 -0.22 4.00 -15.81
CA ILE A 41 0.75 3.40 -16.72
C ILE A 41 1.08 2.00 -16.25
N TYR A 42 1.31 1.08 -17.20
CA TYR A 42 1.59 -0.33 -16.93
C TYR A 42 2.94 -0.70 -17.51
N PHE A 43 3.70 -1.47 -16.77
CA PHE A 43 5.03 -1.94 -17.16
C PHE A 43 5.39 -3.21 -16.39
N PHE A 44 6.47 -3.86 -16.77
CA PHE A 44 7.01 -5.02 -16.07
C PHE A 44 8.32 -4.65 -15.37
N ASP A 45 8.50 -5.13 -14.15
CA ASP A 45 9.80 -5.11 -13.49
C ASP A 45 10.80 -5.91 -14.35
N PRO A 46 11.90 -5.29 -14.81
CA PRO A 46 12.83 -5.94 -15.75
C PRO A 46 13.64 -7.07 -15.11
N ILE A 47 13.68 -7.17 -13.79
CA ILE A 47 14.44 -8.18 -13.06
C ILE A 47 13.57 -9.42 -12.80
N ASN A 48 12.38 -9.19 -12.25
CA ASN A 48 11.51 -10.27 -11.77
C ASN A 48 10.32 -10.54 -12.70
N ASN A 49 10.15 -9.72 -13.74
CA ASN A 49 9.01 -9.77 -14.66
C ASN A 49 7.66 -9.65 -13.93
N LEU A 50 7.63 -8.83 -12.88
CA LEU A 50 6.43 -8.58 -12.12
C LEU A 50 5.59 -7.51 -12.83
N PRO A 51 4.29 -7.76 -13.10
CA PRO A 51 3.42 -6.74 -13.66
C PRO A 51 3.15 -5.62 -12.64
N LEU A 52 3.40 -4.39 -13.04
CA LEU A 52 3.29 -3.19 -12.20
C LEU A 52 2.36 -2.17 -12.85
N GLU A 53 1.66 -1.45 -12.00
CA GLU A 53 0.86 -0.28 -12.36
C GLU A 53 1.29 0.90 -11.48
N ALA A 54 1.52 2.06 -12.10
CA ALA A 54 1.60 3.32 -11.39
C ALA A 54 0.39 4.18 -11.76
N SER A 55 -0.30 4.73 -10.78
CA SER A 55 -1.52 5.49 -10.97
C SER A 55 -1.49 6.86 -10.28
N TRP A 56 -2.14 7.83 -10.89
CA TRP A 56 -2.43 9.13 -10.31
C TRP A 56 -3.94 9.34 -10.27
N ASN A 57 -4.47 9.65 -9.08
CA ASN A 57 -5.89 9.98 -8.91
C ASN A 57 -6.17 11.35 -9.49
N CYS A 58 -6.95 11.40 -10.59
CA CYS A 58 -7.32 12.63 -11.25
C CYS A 58 -8.57 13.30 -10.66
N VAL A 59 -9.19 12.67 -9.66
CA VAL A 59 -10.34 13.19 -8.92
C VAL A 59 -10.10 13.05 -7.41
N GLU A 60 -10.75 13.90 -6.65
CA GLU A 60 -10.83 13.80 -5.19
C GLU A 60 -12.14 13.13 -4.79
N ILE A 61 -12.08 12.15 -3.90
CA ILE A 61 -13.27 11.49 -3.37
C ILE A 61 -13.84 12.37 -2.24
N VAL A 62 -14.96 13.03 -2.53
CA VAL A 62 -15.63 13.93 -1.56
C VAL A 62 -16.76 13.25 -0.80
N LYS A 63 -17.17 12.06 -1.23
CA LYS A 63 -18.18 11.24 -0.56
C LYS A 63 -17.81 9.76 -0.65
N THR A 64 -17.75 9.12 0.49
CA THR A 64 -17.42 7.70 0.60
C THR A 64 -18.67 6.88 0.95
N PRO A 65 -18.88 5.70 0.34
CA PRO A 65 -18.08 5.15 -0.76
C PRO A 65 -18.28 5.87 -2.08
N ALA A 66 -17.23 5.98 -2.90
CA ALA A 66 -17.37 6.41 -4.29
C ALA A 66 -17.84 5.19 -5.10
N ILE A 67 -19.04 5.27 -5.63
CA ILE A 67 -19.69 4.17 -6.34
C ILE A 67 -19.50 4.39 -7.84
N LEU A 68 -18.77 3.48 -8.49
CA LEU A 68 -18.55 3.48 -9.94
C LEU A 68 -19.51 2.52 -10.67
N ASP A 69 -20.12 1.59 -9.94
CA ASP A 69 -21.10 0.65 -10.47
C ASP A 69 -22.50 1.25 -10.37
N SER A 70 -23.29 1.16 -11.44
CA SER A 70 -24.68 1.64 -11.49
C SER A 70 -25.65 0.76 -10.67
N ALA A 71 -25.25 -0.47 -10.35
CA ALA A 71 -26.06 -1.43 -9.58
C ALA A 71 -25.18 -2.21 -8.59
N PRO A 72 -24.47 -1.53 -7.68
CA PRO A 72 -23.55 -2.19 -6.78
C PRO A 72 -24.28 -3.09 -5.79
N LEU A 73 -23.61 -4.14 -5.34
CA LEU A 73 -24.08 -4.92 -4.20
C LEU A 73 -24.16 -4.04 -2.97
N LYS A 74 -25.15 -4.28 -2.10
CA LYS A 74 -25.33 -3.50 -0.87
C LYS A 74 -24.03 -3.39 -0.05
N VAL A 75 -23.32 -4.51 0.13
CA VAL A 75 -22.04 -4.53 0.86
C VAL A 75 -20.98 -3.63 0.23
N ALA A 76 -20.97 -3.49 -1.10
CA ALA A 76 -20.02 -2.60 -1.78
C ALA A 76 -20.34 -1.10 -1.60
N THR A 77 -21.59 -0.76 -1.24
CA THR A 77 -22.00 0.63 -0.99
C THR A 77 -21.70 1.11 0.42
N GLU A 78 -21.31 0.22 1.31
CA GLU A 78 -21.12 0.52 2.74
C GLU A 78 -19.69 0.93 3.12
N GLY A 79 -18.77 0.91 2.15
CA GLY A 79 -17.37 1.29 2.32
C GLY A 79 -16.44 0.12 2.61
N SER A 80 -15.19 0.43 2.95
CA SER A 80 -14.12 -0.56 3.14
C SER A 80 -14.04 -1.15 4.56
N SER A 81 -14.78 -0.60 5.50
CA SER A 81 -14.80 -1.10 6.88
C SER A 81 -15.62 -2.39 6.99
N PRO A 82 -15.27 -3.31 7.89
CA PRO A 82 -16.08 -4.49 8.14
C PRO A 82 -17.53 -4.12 8.49
N GLN A 83 -18.48 -4.80 7.85
CA GLN A 83 -19.90 -4.49 8.02
C GLN A 83 -20.53 -5.38 9.10
N PRO A 84 -21.20 -4.81 10.10
CA PRO A 84 -21.90 -5.59 11.13
C PRO A 84 -22.86 -6.63 10.52
N GLY A 85 -22.77 -7.88 10.97
CA GLY A 85 -23.60 -8.99 10.49
C GLY A 85 -23.23 -9.54 9.11
N HIS A 86 -22.25 -8.93 8.40
CA HIS A 86 -21.75 -9.43 7.12
C HIS A 86 -20.46 -10.25 7.29
N TRP A 87 -19.57 -9.80 8.15
CA TRP A 87 -18.36 -10.51 8.53
C TRP A 87 -18.56 -11.20 9.87
N PRO A 88 -17.88 -12.33 10.11
CA PRO A 88 -17.86 -12.95 11.43
C PRO A 88 -17.34 -11.96 12.48
N GLU A 89 -17.97 -11.96 13.64
CA GLU A 89 -17.49 -11.17 14.77
C GLU A 89 -16.17 -11.72 15.28
N VAL A 90 -15.26 -10.83 15.63
CA VAL A 90 -14.02 -11.19 16.32
C VAL A 90 -14.37 -11.48 17.77
N ILE A 91 -14.32 -12.76 18.16
CA ILE A 91 -14.63 -13.22 19.53
C ILE A 91 -13.41 -13.07 20.45
N THR A 92 -12.24 -13.35 19.92
CA THR A 92 -10.98 -13.28 20.67
C THR A 92 -10.07 -12.23 20.04
N HIS A 93 -9.76 -11.19 20.78
CA HIS A 93 -8.84 -10.15 20.37
C HIS A 93 -7.44 -10.46 20.89
N THR A 94 -6.42 -10.18 20.08
CA THR A 94 -5.03 -10.18 20.55
C THR A 94 -4.89 -9.11 21.62
N LYS A 95 -4.39 -9.49 22.78
CA LYS A 95 -4.13 -8.54 23.85
C LYS A 95 -2.92 -7.68 23.54
N GLU A 96 -2.86 -6.49 24.13
CA GLU A 96 -1.78 -5.54 23.86
C GLU A 96 -0.40 -6.15 24.13
N GLU A 97 -0.25 -6.89 25.22
CA GLU A 97 0.99 -7.60 25.58
C GLU A 97 1.36 -8.75 24.64
N GLU A 98 0.41 -9.21 23.80
CA GLU A 98 0.59 -10.28 22.83
C GLU A 98 0.82 -9.74 21.39
N MET A 99 0.72 -8.42 21.19
CA MET A 99 0.88 -7.77 19.88
C MET A 99 2.37 -7.63 19.50
N ASN A 100 3.11 -8.72 19.59
CA ASN A 100 4.53 -8.79 19.27
C ASN A 100 4.75 -9.57 17.97
N PRO A 101 5.68 -9.13 17.11
CA PRO A 101 6.02 -9.86 15.91
C PRO A 101 6.90 -11.07 16.22
N VAL A 102 6.86 -12.07 15.35
CA VAL A 102 7.90 -13.12 15.37
C VAL A 102 9.20 -12.54 14.81
N PRO A 103 10.37 -12.85 15.41
CA PRO A 103 11.64 -12.40 14.86
C PRO A 103 11.82 -12.80 13.39
N GLY A 104 12.12 -11.84 12.55
CA GLY A 104 12.39 -12.03 11.14
C GLY A 104 13.82 -11.60 10.79
N ASN A 105 14.21 -11.76 9.53
CA ASN A 105 15.53 -11.39 9.03
C ASN A 105 15.79 -9.85 9.00
N GLY A 106 14.76 -9.02 9.22
CA GLY A 106 14.87 -7.57 9.25
C GLY A 106 15.34 -6.95 10.57
N PHE A 107 15.49 -7.75 11.63
CA PHE A 107 15.85 -7.23 12.94
C PHE A 107 17.21 -6.52 12.94
N SER A 108 18.24 -7.17 12.44
CA SER A 108 19.59 -6.59 12.38
C SER A 108 19.66 -5.36 11.47
N MET A 109 18.85 -5.30 10.44
CA MET A 109 18.73 -4.14 9.54
C MET A 109 18.12 -2.95 10.29
N ARG A 110 17.05 -3.16 11.07
CA ARG A 110 16.44 -2.11 11.91
C ARG A 110 17.45 -1.54 12.89
N GLU A 111 18.18 -2.39 13.59
CA GLU A 111 19.22 -1.99 14.55
C GLU A 111 20.32 -1.13 13.90
N ASP A 112 20.79 -1.53 12.71
CA ASP A 112 21.77 -0.76 11.95
C ASP A 112 21.21 0.62 11.54
N PHE A 113 19.98 0.68 11.07
CA PHE A 113 19.33 1.93 10.64
C PHE A 113 19.09 2.89 11.81
N LEU A 114 18.70 2.37 12.97
CA LEU A 114 18.56 3.16 14.20
C LEU A 114 19.91 3.72 14.64
N ARG A 115 20.93 2.88 14.71
CA ARG A 115 22.30 3.29 15.10
C ARG A 115 22.86 4.35 14.16
N ARG A 116 22.58 4.28 12.86
CA ARG A 116 23.01 5.25 11.85
C ARG A 116 22.13 6.50 11.78
N GLY A 117 21.06 6.56 12.56
CA GLY A 117 20.11 7.69 12.55
C GLY A 117 19.30 7.84 11.27
N LEU A 118 19.17 6.76 10.48
CA LEU A 118 18.39 6.74 9.24
C LEU A 118 16.89 6.63 9.48
N VAL A 119 16.50 6.07 10.62
CA VAL A 119 15.11 5.92 11.03
C VAL A 119 14.95 6.28 12.49
N ARG A 120 13.71 6.54 12.89
CA ARG A 120 13.29 6.67 14.29
C ARG A 120 12.22 5.64 14.57
N VAL A 121 12.20 5.15 15.80
CA VAL A 121 11.13 4.26 16.27
C VAL A 121 9.80 5.00 16.23
N ASN A 122 8.76 4.35 15.76
CA ASN A 122 7.40 4.88 15.87
C ASN A 122 7.03 4.97 17.37
N PRO A 123 6.42 6.08 17.85
CA PRO A 123 6.05 6.25 19.25
C PRO A 123 5.22 5.08 19.81
N ASP A 124 4.36 4.47 18.99
CA ASP A 124 3.56 3.30 19.40
C ASP A 124 4.39 2.04 19.65
N MET A 125 5.64 2.02 19.16
CA MET A 125 6.58 0.92 19.33
C MET A 125 7.57 1.12 20.48
N GLU A 126 7.67 2.31 21.05
CA GLU A 126 8.65 2.61 22.11
C GLU A 126 8.47 1.73 23.34
N SER A 127 7.22 1.45 23.72
CA SER A 127 6.92 0.59 24.87
C SER A 127 7.34 -0.88 24.66
N VAL A 128 7.29 -1.37 23.43
CA VAL A 128 7.66 -2.74 23.06
C VAL A 128 9.18 -2.92 23.11
N LEU A 129 9.94 -1.96 22.57
CA LEU A 129 11.40 -2.02 22.54
C LEU A 129 12.07 -1.84 23.91
N ILE A 130 11.42 -1.13 24.83
CA ILE A 130 11.91 -0.98 26.20
C ILE A 130 11.80 -2.30 26.96
N GLN A 131 10.80 -3.12 26.71
CA GLN A 131 10.66 -4.45 27.31
C GLN A 131 11.72 -5.43 26.82
N GLU A 132 12.05 -5.44 25.53
CA GLU A 132 13.09 -6.30 24.97
C GLU A 132 14.50 -5.96 25.52
N ALA A 133 14.76 -4.70 25.88
CA ALA A 133 16.03 -4.26 26.44
C ALA A 133 16.17 -4.56 27.96
N SER A 134 15.11 -5.03 28.61
CA SER A 134 15.04 -5.27 30.06
C SER A 134 15.15 -6.76 30.43
N ASP A 135 15.07 -7.65 29.44
CA ASP A 135 15.21 -9.11 29.57
C ASP A 135 16.61 -9.56 29.13
#